data_b981c1c2af22a22b7c4edc2c2f458230
#
_entry.id   b981c1c2af22a22b7c4edc2c2f458230
#
_cell.length_a   1.000
_cell.length_b   1.000
_cell.length_c   1.000
_cell.angle_alpha   90.00
_cell.angle_beta   90.00
_cell.angle_gamma   90.00
#
_symmetry.space_group_name_H-M   'P 1'
#
loop_
_entity.id
_entity.type
_entity.pdbx_description
1 polymer ?
#
loop_
_entity_poly.entity_id
_entity_poly.type
_entity_poly.pdbx_seq_one_letter_code
_entity_poly.pdbx_strand_id
1 'polypeptide(L)'
;MSESKGLVVVVEDEKSISDLLRMYLSREGFGVHVEADGAAGLAAIKSLRPVAVILDVGLPTMDGTQVCRELRTAGDWTPILFCTARDEEVDRILGLELGGDDYITKPFSPREVVARIKSVMRRTSGLPEGSGTVRLAGIELDPDTRRVTFHGDDMELSAKEFDLLAHLMSKPSRVFTREELLSHVWGYSSIVGTRTVDVHVAQLRAKFGDDNPIRTVRGVGYCVDKD
;
A
#
# COMPACT_ATOMS: atom_id res chain seq x y z
N MET A 1 -6.35 14.45 26.25
CA MET A 1 -7.11 13.44 25.45
C MET A 1 -6.27 13.20 24.22
N SER A 2 -5.73 11.99 24.03
CA SER A 2 -4.96 11.67 22.82
C SER A 2 -5.92 11.69 21.64
N GLU A 3 -5.63 12.47 20.60
CA GLU A 3 -6.39 12.44 19.35
C GLU A 3 -6.41 11.01 18.79
N SER A 4 -7.59 10.53 18.41
CA SER A 4 -7.72 9.22 17.75
C SER A 4 -6.98 9.25 16.42
N LYS A 5 -6.11 8.27 16.19
CA LYS A 5 -5.37 8.11 14.90
C LYS A 5 -6.25 7.60 13.76
N GLY A 6 -7.56 7.50 13.97
CA GLY A 6 -8.51 6.96 13.01
C GLY A 6 -8.89 5.51 13.28
N LEU A 7 -9.82 4.99 12.49
CA LEU A 7 -10.34 3.63 12.59
C LEU A 7 -9.59 2.69 11.67
N VAL A 8 -9.15 1.56 12.18
CA VAL A 8 -8.61 0.42 11.39
C VAL A 8 -9.66 -0.68 11.39
N VAL A 9 -10.00 -1.22 10.22
CA VAL A 9 -10.81 -2.43 10.10
C VAL A 9 -9.87 -3.63 9.99
N VAL A 10 -10.12 -4.65 10.81
CA VAL A 10 -9.41 -5.93 10.80
C VAL A 10 -10.39 -6.99 10.33
N VAL A 11 -10.09 -7.66 9.21
CA VAL A 11 -10.87 -8.78 8.69
C VAL A 11 -10.03 -10.03 8.84
N GLU A 12 -10.36 -10.84 9.85
CA GLU A 12 -9.56 -12.00 10.30
C GLU A 12 -10.50 -12.97 11.03
N ASP A 13 -10.61 -14.18 10.54
CA ASP A 13 -11.53 -15.22 11.09
C ASP A 13 -10.98 -15.87 12.36
N GLU A 14 -9.65 -15.90 12.53
CA GLU A 14 -9.04 -16.42 13.75
C GLU A 14 -9.12 -15.41 14.91
N LYS A 15 -10.01 -15.73 15.87
CA LYS A 15 -10.30 -14.85 17.01
C LYS A 15 -9.05 -14.49 17.84
N SER A 16 -8.12 -15.41 18.00
CA SER A 16 -6.87 -15.18 18.75
C SER A 16 -6.00 -14.11 18.09
N ILE A 17 -5.93 -14.09 16.75
CA ILE A 17 -5.19 -13.11 15.96
C ILE A 17 -5.90 -11.76 16.00
N SER A 18 -7.21 -11.74 15.75
CA SER A 18 -7.98 -10.50 15.72
C SER A 18 -8.03 -9.79 17.09
N ASP A 19 -8.16 -10.53 18.19
CA ASP A 19 -8.09 -9.99 19.57
C ASP A 19 -6.68 -9.40 19.86
N LEU A 20 -5.63 -10.09 19.44
CA LEU A 20 -4.25 -9.64 19.58
C LEU A 20 -4.01 -8.33 18.78
N LEU A 21 -4.43 -8.27 17.53
CA LEU A 21 -4.32 -7.08 16.69
C LEU A 21 -5.11 -5.90 17.28
N ARG A 22 -6.34 -6.14 17.74
CA ARG A 22 -7.16 -5.13 18.42
C ARG A 22 -6.43 -4.53 19.62
N MET A 23 -5.85 -5.37 20.47
CA MET A 23 -5.14 -4.92 21.67
C MET A 23 -3.95 -4.02 21.31
N TYR A 24 -3.12 -4.41 20.34
CA TYR A 24 -1.92 -3.65 19.98
C TYR A 24 -2.27 -2.35 19.24
N LEU A 25 -3.22 -2.38 18.30
CA LEU A 25 -3.65 -1.18 17.57
C LEU A 25 -4.32 -0.17 18.52
N SER A 26 -5.16 -0.64 19.45
CA SER A 26 -5.80 0.24 20.44
C SER A 26 -4.78 0.91 21.36
N ARG A 27 -3.73 0.20 21.79
CA ARG A 27 -2.62 0.79 22.57
C ARG A 27 -1.88 1.90 21.81
N GLU A 28 -1.87 1.83 20.49
CA GLU A 28 -1.26 2.84 19.62
C GLU A 28 -2.19 4.02 19.31
N GLY A 29 -3.42 4.00 19.84
CA GLY A 29 -4.40 5.08 19.70
C GLY A 29 -5.33 4.95 18.49
N PHE A 30 -5.39 3.78 17.84
CA PHE A 30 -6.36 3.50 16.79
C PHE A 30 -7.70 3.02 17.36
N GLY A 31 -8.82 3.43 16.76
CA GLY A 31 -10.07 2.70 16.85
C GLY A 31 -9.93 1.38 16.06
N VAL A 32 -10.57 0.30 16.51
CA VAL A 32 -10.50 -0.99 15.82
C VAL A 32 -11.88 -1.61 15.69
N HIS A 33 -12.28 -1.89 14.46
CA HIS A 33 -13.44 -2.71 14.12
C HIS A 33 -12.96 -4.05 13.58
N VAL A 34 -13.61 -5.14 14.00
CA VAL A 34 -13.20 -6.50 13.60
C VAL A 34 -14.36 -7.21 12.96
N GLU A 35 -14.13 -7.84 11.82
CA GLU A 35 -15.01 -8.77 11.14
C GLU A 35 -14.28 -10.12 10.93
N ALA A 36 -15.03 -11.21 11.00
CA ALA A 36 -14.50 -12.57 10.82
C ALA A 36 -14.82 -13.17 9.45
N ASP A 37 -15.40 -12.37 8.55
CA ASP A 37 -15.95 -12.80 7.27
C ASP A 37 -15.65 -11.73 6.21
N GLY A 38 -15.25 -12.16 5.01
CA GLY A 38 -14.86 -11.24 3.96
C GLY A 38 -16.00 -10.36 3.44
N ALA A 39 -17.22 -10.92 3.32
CA ALA A 39 -18.37 -10.13 2.85
C ALA A 39 -18.81 -9.10 3.90
N ALA A 40 -18.82 -9.48 5.20
CA ALA A 40 -19.06 -8.56 6.30
C ALA A 40 -17.96 -7.50 6.37
N GLY A 41 -16.70 -7.90 6.20
CA GLY A 41 -15.55 -7.00 6.13
C GLY A 41 -15.69 -5.96 5.02
N LEU A 42 -16.05 -6.37 3.80
CA LEU A 42 -16.29 -5.47 2.68
C LEU A 42 -17.38 -4.44 3.00
N ALA A 43 -18.51 -4.88 3.58
CA ALA A 43 -19.59 -3.99 3.99
C ALA A 43 -19.14 -2.99 5.07
N ALA A 44 -18.38 -3.47 6.08
CA ALA A 44 -17.82 -2.63 7.13
C ALA A 44 -16.86 -1.58 6.58
N ILE A 45 -15.94 -1.95 5.69
CA ILE A 45 -14.98 -1.03 5.07
C ILE A 45 -15.71 0.08 4.31
N LYS A 46 -16.68 -0.27 3.46
CA LYS A 46 -17.48 0.71 2.68
C LYS A 46 -18.27 1.67 3.58
N SER A 47 -18.82 1.18 4.70
CA SER A 47 -19.67 1.99 5.59
C SER A 47 -18.87 2.85 6.56
N LEU A 48 -17.79 2.31 7.14
CA LEU A 48 -17.01 2.96 8.20
C LEU A 48 -15.88 3.85 7.67
N ARG A 49 -15.48 3.68 6.40
CA ARG A 49 -14.40 4.42 5.75
C ARG A 49 -13.14 4.50 6.62
N PRO A 50 -12.50 3.35 6.92
CA PRO A 50 -11.35 3.30 7.80
C PRO A 50 -10.15 3.99 7.19
N VAL A 51 -9.16 4.35 8.04
CA VAL A 51 -7.87 4.90 7.57
C VAL A 51 -6.94 3.82 7.02
N ALA A 52 -7.16 2.56 7.38
CA ALA A 52 -6.46 1.39 6.86
C ALA A 52 -7.23 0.10 7.14
N VAL A 53 -6.94 -0.95 6.39
CA VAL A 53 -7.49 -2.30 6.54
C VAL A 53 -6.36 -3.29 6.77
N ILE A 54 -6.53 -4.21 7.72
CA ILE A 54 -5.77 -5.45 7.82
C ILE A 54 -6.69 -6.54 7.31
N LEU A 55 -6.25 -7.28 6.31
CA LEU A 55 -7.09 -8.20 5.55
C LEU A 55 -6.42 -9.57 5.41
N ASP A 56 -7.00 -10.57 6.07
CA ASP A 56 -6.56 -11.95 5.81
C ASP A 56 -6.96 -12.37 4.39
N VAL A 57 -6.09 -13.13 3.75
CA VAL A 57 -6.39 -13.72 2.44
C VAL A 57 -7.38 -14.88 2.58
N GLY A 58 -7.17 -15.77 3.55
CA GLY A 58 -7.91 -17.01 3.73
C GLY A 58 -9.23 -16.87 4.47
N LEU A 59 -10.09 -15.91 4.12
CA LEU A 59 -11.36 -15.65 4.80
C LEU A 59 -12.50 -16.54 4.30
N PRO A 60 -13.48 -16.87 5.16
CA PRO A 60 -14.72 -17.52 4.73
C PRO A 60 -15.58 -16.60 3.88
N THR A 61 -16.49 -17.18 3.11
CA THR A 61 -17.47 -16.61 2.18
C THR A 61 -16.89 -15.80 1.03
N MET A 62 -16.01 -14.88 1.28
CA MET A 62 -15.29 -14.06 0.31
C MET A 62 -13.84 -13.92 0.74
N ASP A 63 -12.90 -14.40 -0.06
CA ASP A 63 -11.48 -14.28 0.25
C ASP A 63 -10.99 -12.82 0.22
N GLY A 64 -9.88 -12.55 0.92
CA GLY A 64 -9.36 -11.19 1.03
C GLY A 64 -8.95 -10.58 -0.30
N THR A 65 -8.54 -11.38 -1.29
CA THR A 65 -8.18 -10.88 -2.62
C THR A 65 -9.42 -10.40 -3.39
N GLN A 66 -10.55 -11.08 -3.21
CA GLN A 66 -11.84 -10.64 -3.76
C GLN A 66 -12.31 -9.35 -3.09
N VAL A 67 -12.20 -9.23 -1.75
CA VAL A 67 -12.51 -7.99 -1.02
C VAL A 67 -11.70 -6.82 -1.57
N CYS A 68 -10.39 -6.99 -1.76
CA CYS A 68 -9.52 -5.97 -2.33
C CYS A 68 -9.97 -5.57 -3.74
N ARG A 69 -10.21 -6.54 -4.61
CA ARG A 69 -10.69 -6.30 -5.99
C ARG A 69 -11.99 -5.50 -6.02
N GLU A 70 -12.98 -5.86 -5.19
CA GLU A 70 -14.25 -5.15 -5.10
C GLU A 70 -14.08 -3.69 -4.64
N LEU A 71 -13.17 -3.43 -3.67
CA LEU A 71 -12.86 -2.08 -3.24
C LEU A 71 -12.23 -1.27 -4.38
N ARG A 72 -11.22 -1.80 -5.04
CA ARG A 72 -10.51 -1.11 -6.15
C ARG A 72 -11.42 -0.87 -7.35
N THR A 73 -12.28 -1.83 -7.70
CA THR A 73 -13.30 -1.66 -8.76
C THR A 73 -14.30 -0.55 -8.42
N ALA A 74 -14.59 -0.35 -7.13
CA ALA A 74 -15.44 0.74 -6.65
C ALA A 74 -14.71 2.10 -6.50
N GLY A 75 -13.42 2.20 -6.89
CA GLY A 75 -12.60 3.39 -6.70
C GLY A 75 -12.19 3.66 -5.25
N ASP A 76 -12.31 2.67 -4.37
CA ASP A 76 -11.90 2.80 -2.97
C ASP A 76 -10.42 2.39 -2.82
N TRP A 77 -9.57 3.38 -2.58
CA TRP A 77 -8.12 3.25 -2.40
C TRP A 77 -7.70 3.26 -0.93
N THR A 78 -8.59 2.90 -0.02
CA THR A 78 -8.24 2.69 1.39
C THR A 78 -7.01 1.77 1.49
N PRO A 79 -5.96 2.14 2.24
CA PRO A 79 -4.75 1.34 2.39
C PRO A 79 -5.03 -0.05 2.94
N ILE A 80 -4.50 -1.09 2.28
CA ILE A 80 -4.69 -2.50 2.64
C ILE A 80 -3.35 -3.15 2.96
N LEU A 81 -3.22 -3.69 4.18
CA LEU A 81 -2.18 -4.60 4.60
C LEU A 81 -2.72 -6.03 4.57
N PHE A 82 -2.26 -6.86 3.65
CA PHE A 82 -2.62 -8.27 3.62
C PHE A 82 -1.92 -9.07 4.72
N CYS A 83 -2.65 -10.02 5.33
CA CYS A 83 -2.10 -11.07 6.16
C CYS A 83 -2.23 -12.41 5.41
N THR A 84 -1.19 -13.24 5.37
CA THR A 84 -1.23 -14.50 4.63
C THR A 84 -0.37 -15.57 5.29
N ALA A 85 -0.70 -16.85 5.09
CA ALA A 85 0.12 -17.96 5.54
C ALA A 85 1.44 -18.05 4.74
N ARG A 86 2.47 -18.65 5.33
CA ARG A 86 3.87 -18.62 4.85
C ARG A 86 4.11 -19.27 3.49
N ASP A 87 3.26 -20.18 3.06
CA ASP A 87 3.50 -21.06 1.90
C ASP A 87 2.88 -20.52 0.60
N GLU A 88 2.22 -19.37 0.63
CA GLU A 88 1.47 -18.81 -0.50
C GLU A 88 2.20 -17.59 -1.10
N GLU A 89 3.42 -17.80 -1.65
CA GLU A 89 4.12 -16.74 -2.37
C GLU A 89 3.29 -16.19 -3.54
N VAL A 90 2.47 -17.05 -4.14
CA VAL A 90 1.55 -16.69 -5.23
C VAL A 90 0.47 -15.73 -4.72
N ASP A 91 -0.11 -15.99 -3.54
CA ASP A 91 -1.18 -15.13 -2.99
C ASP A 91 -0.68 -13.76 -2.55
N ARG A 92 0.59 -13.70 -2.08
CA ARG A 92 1.25 -12.41 -1.77
C ARG A 92 1.41 -11.53 -3.00
N ILE A 93 1.86 -12.12 -4.09
CA ILE A 93 2.02 -11.40 -5.38
C ILE A 93 0.66 -11.00 -5.89
N LEU A 94 -0.30 -11.94 -5.90
CA LEU A 94 -1.66 -11.69 -6.36
C LEU A 94 -2.35 -10.58 -5.54
N GLY A 95 -2.22 -10.59 -4.21
CA GLY A 95 -2.79 -9.56 -3.34
C GLY A 95 -2.22 -8.17 -3.65
N LEU A 96 -0.91 -8.06 -3.87
CA LEU A 96 -0.29 -6.80 -4.27
C LEU A 96 -0.68 -6.41 -5.69
N GLU A 97 -0.72 -7.33 -6.66
CA GLU A 97 -1.16 -7.09 -8.04
C GLU A 97 -2.61 -6.61 -8.13
N LEU A 98 -3.45 -6.97 -7.16
CA LEU A 98 -4.82 -6.49 -7.03
C LEU A 98 -4.95 -5.11 -6.37
N GLY A 99 -3.83 -4.46 -6.03
CA GLY A 99 -3.80 -3.12 -5.45
C GLY A 99 -3.68 -3.07 -3.93
N GLY A 100 -3.20 -4.14 -3.29
CA GLY A 100 -2.76 -4.10 -1.89
C GLY A 100 -1.51 -3.24 -1.73
N ASP A 101 -1.37 -2.56 -0.60
CA ASP A 101 -0.25 -1.64 -0.36
C ASP A 101 0.95 -2.33 0.27
N ASP A 102 0.73 -3.38 1.07
CA ASP A 102 1.76 -4.18 1.71
C ASP A 102 1.21 -5.54 2.14
N TYR A 103 2.08 -6.45 2.57
CA TYR A 103 1.68 -7.74 3.11
C TYR A 103 2.53 -8.15 4.31
N ILE A 104 2.01 -9.06 5.13
CA ILE A 104 2.72 -9.69 6.23
C ILE A 104 2.40 -11.17 6.28
N THR A 105 3.42 -12.00 6.55
CA THR A 105 3.25 -13.45 6.62
C THR A 105 3.00 -13.92 8.06
N LYS A 106 2.03 -14.80 8.24
CA LYS A 106 1.80 -15.50 9.50
C LYS A 106 2.88 -16.61 9.70
N PRO A 107 3.43 -16.80 10.90
CA PRO A 107 3.20 -16.02 12.11
C PRO A 107 3.97 -14.69 12.11
N PHE A 108 3.33 -13.63 12.58
CA PHE A 108 3.91 -12.27 12.63
C PHE A 108 3.99 -11.73 14.05
N SER A 109 4.85 -10.74 14.26
CA SER A 109 4.84 -9.94 15.48
C SER A 109 3.76 -8.86 15.39
N PRO A 110 2.88 -8.69 16.42
CA PRO A 110 1.90 -7.60 16.42
C PRO A 110 2.54 -6.21 16.32
N ARG A 111 3.77 -6.05 16.82
CA ARG A 111 4.55 -4.80 16.67
C ARG A 111 4.91 -4.55 15.20
N GLU A 112 5.18 -5.60 14.44
CA GLU A 112 5.45 -5.49 13.02
C GLU A 112 4.20 -5.03 12.26
N VAL A 113 3.02 -5.62 12.55
CA VAL A 113 1.75 -5.19 11.96
C VAL A 113 1.50 -3.71 12.22
N VAL A 114 1.67 -3.25 13.46
CA VAL A 114 1.53 -1.83 13.81
C VAL A 114 2.51 -0.95 13.01
N ALA A 115 3.76 -1.37 12.88
CA ALA A 115 4.77 -0.62 12.11
C ALA A 115 4.38 -0.54 10.63
N ARG A 116 3.86 -1.63 10.03
CA ARG A 116 3.39 -1.68 8.65
C ARG A 116 2.14 -0.83 8.43
N ILE A 117 1.15 -0.90 9.32
CA ILE A 117 -0.03 -0.02 9.27
C ILE A 117 0.37 1.45 9.32
N LYS A 118 1.26 1.83 10.23
CA LYS A 118 1.81 3.19 10.26
C LYS A 118 2.56 3.56 8.95
N SER A 119 3.23 2.59 8.33
CA SER A 119 3.92 2.80 7.06
C SER A 119 2.96 2.99 5.88
N VAL A 120 1.90 2.18 5.76
CA VAL A 120 0.94 2.34 4.66
C VAL A 120 0.06 3.59 4.82
N MET A 121 -0.13 4.06 6.06
CA MET A 121 -0.85 5.31 6.35
C MET A 121 0.04 6.55 6.26
N ARG A 122 1.36 6.40 6.36
CA ARG A 122 2.29 7.54 6.36
C ARG A 122 2.29 8.18 4.97
N ARG A 123 2.01 9.48 4.93
CA ARG A 123 2.20 10.30 3.73
C ARG A 123 3.71 10.53 3.53
N THR A 124 4.39 9.57 2.94
CA THR A 124 5.80 9.71 2.57
C THR A 124 5.89 10.10 1.11
N SER A 125 5.57 11.34 0.77
CA SER A 125 6.12 11.87 -0.45
C SER A 125 7.62 12.06 -0.21
N GLY A 126 8.47 11.50 -1.04
CA GLY A 126 9.91 11.80 -1.02
C GLY A 126 10.19 13.25 -1.44
N LEU A 127 9.15 14.05 -1.60
CA LEU A 127 9.14 15.46 -1.95
C LEU A 127 9.01 16.30 -0.67
N PRO A 128 9.74 17.42 -0.54
CA PRO A 128 9.61 18.33 0.58
C PRO A 128 8.16 18.85 0.70
N GLU A 129 7.66 19.01 1.92
CA GLU A 129 6.37 19.68 2.16
C GLU A 129 6.41 21.08 1.54
N GLY A 130 5.36 21.43 0.79
CA GLY A 130 5.26 22.71 0.09
C GLY A 130 6.05 22.81 -1.22
N SER A 131 6.54 21.70 -1.78
CA SER A 131 7.27 21.69 -3.06
C SER A 131 6.36 22.03 -4.27
N GLY A 132 5.04 22.16 -4.05
CA GLY A 132 4.08 22.36 -5.15
C GLY A 132 3.98 21.16 -6.08
N THR A 133 3.25 21.33 -7.17
CA THR A 133 3.11 20.27 -8.20
C THR A 133 4.43 20.00 -8.90
N VAL A 134 4.88 18.75 -8.86
CA VAL A 134 6.08 18.29 -9.58
C VAL A 134 5.69 17.80 -10.96
N ARG A 135 6.39 18.28 -12.00
CA ARG A 135 6.18 17.89 -13.39
C ARG A 135 7.42 17.21 -13.95
N LEU A 136 7.24 16.02 -14.51
CA LEU A 136 8.33 15.23 -15.09
C LEU A 136 7.77 14.19 -16.05
N ALA A 137 8.33 14.05 -17.24
CA ALA A 137 7.99 13.01 -18.22
C ALA A 137 6.48 12.84 -18.45
N GLY A 138 5.75 13.94 -18.63
CA GLY A 138 4.30 13.95 -18.82
C GLY A 138 3.47 13.72 -17.55
N ILE A 139 4.10 13.47 -16.40
CA ILE A 139 3.45 13.31 -15.11
C ILE A 139 3.36 14.67 -14.40
N GLU A 140 2.19 14.97 -13.86
CA GLU A 140 2.01 16.03 -12.87
C GLU A 140 1.59 15.40 -11.55
N LEU A 141 2.36 15.59 -10.48
CA LEU A 141 2.14 15.01 -9.16
C LEU A 141 2.04 16.14 -8.14
N ASP A 142 0.91 16.21 -7.44
CA ASP A 142 0.67 17.13 -6.34
C ASP A 142 0.81 16.37 -5.01
N PRO A 143 1.86 16.63 -4.21
CA PRO A 143 2.09 15.93 -2.96
C PRO A 143 1.09 16.30 -1.87
N ASP A 144 0.49 17.49 -1.91
CA ASP A 144 -0.43 17.98 -0.88
C ASP A 144 -1.83 17.35 -1.04
N THR A 145 -2.31 17.28 -2.27
CA THR A 145 -3.61 16.67 -2.60
C THR A 145 -3.50 15.18 -2.94
N ARG A 146 -2.29 14.66 -3.17
CA ARG A 146 -1.98 13.30 -3.65
C ARG A 146 -2.62 12.99 -5.00
N ARG A 147 -2.86 14.03 -5.79
CA ARG A 147 -3.39 13.90 -7.15
C ARG A 147 -2.24 13.68 -8.13
N VAL A 148 -2.46 12.78 -9.08
CA VAL A 148 -1.54 12.53 -10.18
C VAL A 148 -2.30 12.62 -11.49
N THR A 149 -1.72 13.30 -12.47
CA THR A 149 -2.18 13.24 -13.86
C THR A 149 -1.04 12.78 -14.75
N PHE A 150 -1.37 12.13 -15.86
CA PHE A 150 -0.41 11.74 -16.89
C PHE A 150 -0.94 12.17 -18.24
N HIS A 151 -0.18 13.01 -18.94
CA HIS A 151 -0.60 13.70 -20.18
C HIS A 151 -1.94 14.45 -20.06
N GLY A 152 -2.29 14.87 -18.84
CA GLY A 152 -3.52 15.60 -18.52
C GLY A 152 -4.69 14.73 -18.04
N ASP A 153 -4.59 13.42 -18.14
CA ASP A 153 -5.60 12.48 -17.65
C ASP A 153 -5.36 12.13 -16.17
N ASP A 154 -6.42 12.13 -15.35
CA ASP A 154 -6.33 11.75 -13.93
C ASP A 154 -5.95 10.28 -13.78
N MET A 155 -5.02 10.01 -12.86
CA MET A 155 -4.57 8.66 -12.50
C MET A 155 -4.97 8.29 -11.08
N GLU A 156 -5.64 7.16 -10.92
CA GLU A 156 -5.94 6.59 -9.62
C GLU A 156 -4.79 5.70 -9.15
N LEU A 157 -4.12 6.10 -8.08
CA LEU A 157 -3.01 5.38 -7.49
C LEU A 157 -3.33 4.96 -6.06
N SER A 158 -2.86 3.77 -5.65
CA SER A 158 -2.85 3.38 -4.25
C SER A 158 -1.87 4.27 -3.45
N ALA A 159 -1.96 4.22 -2.12
CA ALA A 159 -1.08 5.03 -1.29
C ALA A 159 0.40 4.75 -1.56
N LYS A 160 0.77 3.47 -1.74
CA LYS A 160 2.16 3.07 -1.99
C LYS A 160 2.62 3.26 -3.43
N GLU A 161 1.73 3.15 -4.40
CA GLU A 161 2.03 3.54 -5.79
C GLU A 161 2.36 5.03 -5.89
N PHE A 162 1.56 5.88 -5.22
CA PHE A 162 1.83 7.31 -5.15
C PHE A 162 3.18 7.61 -4.50
N ASP A 163 3.45 7.03 -3.32
CA ASP A 163 4.69 7.26 -2.58
C ASP A 163 5.92 6.80 -3.38
N LEU A 164 5.82 5.66 -4.07
CA LEU A 164 6.88 5.13 -4.93
C LEU A 164 7.15 6.07 -6.12
N LEU A 165 6.09 6.51 -6.80
CA LEU A 165 6.20 7.43 -7.93
C LEU A 165 6.80 8.76 -7.49
N ALA A 166 6.31 9.34 -6.39
CA ALA A 166 6.82 10.58 -5.82
C ALA A 166 8.31 10.46 -5.45
N HIS A 167 8.72 9.32 -4.88
CA HIS A 167 10.12 9.10 -4.54
C HIS A 167 11.01 8.98 -5.78
N LEU A 168 10.57 8.26 -6.82
CA LEU A 168 11.28 8.17 -8.09
C LEU A 168 11.43 9.54 -8.77
N MET A 169 10.36 10.37 -8.75
CA MET A 169 10.35 11.73 -9.31
C MET A 169 11.17 12.74 -8.49
N SER A 170 11.46 12.47 -7.22
CA SER A 170 12.22 13.38 -6.34
C SER A 170 13.65 13.67 -6.84
N LYS A 171 14.23 12.73 -7.58
CA LYS A 171 15.57 12.87 -8.18
C LYS A 171 15.55 12.28 -9.59
N PRO A 172 15.14 13.05 -10.59
CA PRO A 172 15.05 12.59 -11.98
C PRO A 172 16.36 11.99 -12.49
N SER A 173 16.27 10.90 -13.25
CA SER A 173 17.36 10.12 -13.83
C SER A 173 18.29 9.44 -12.80
N ARG A 174 18.05 9.62 -11.48
CA ARG A 174 18.76 8.84 -10.46
C ARG A 174 18.19 7.42 -10.43
N VAL A 175 19.07 6.44 -10.50
CA VAL A 175 18.71 5.04 -10.27
C VAL A 175 18.66 4.79 -8.76
N PHE A 176 17.50 4.36 -8.26
CA PHE A 176 17.31 3.89 -6.89
C PHE A 176 17.36 2.38 -6.86
N THR A 177 18.10 1.81 -5.91
CA THR A 177 18.11 0.37 -5.72
C THR A 177 16.75 -0.09 -5.14
N ARG A 178 16.44 -1.38 -5.27
CA ARG A 178 15.21 -1.95 -4.70
C ARG A 178 15.18 -1.80 -3.18
N GLU A 179 16.32 -1.96 -2.53
CA GLU A 179 16.49 -1.81 -1.09
C GLU A 179 16.28 -0.35 -0.65
N GLU A 180 16.83 0.62 -1.40
CA GLU A 180 16.58 2.04 -1.16
C GLU A 180 15.09 2.37 -1.26
N LEU A 181 14.43 1.90 -2.33
CA LEU A 181 12.99 2.13 -2.52
C LEU A 181 12.17 1.46 -1.41
N LEU A 182 12.48 0.21 -1.06
CA LEU A 182 11.80 -0.49 0.04
C LEU A 182 11.95 0.26 1.36
N SER A 183 13.15 0.71 1.67
CA SER A 183 13.43 1.45 2.92
C SER A 183 12.72 2.79 2.97
N HIS A 184 12.73 3.57 1.87
CA HIS A 184 12.14 4.90 1.87
C HIS A 184 10.61 4.88 1.78
N VAL A 185 10.05 4.01 0.94
CA VAL A 185 8.59 3.97 0.70
C VAL A 185 7.86 3.14 1.75
N TRP A 186 8.43 1.99 2.15
CA TRP A 186 7.80 1.10 3.15
C TRP A 186 8.40 1.23 4.55
N GLY A 187 9.60 1.83 4.69
CA GLY A 187 10.18 2.18 6.00
C GLY A 187 10.83 1.01 6.74
N TYR A 188 11.15 -0.08 6.08
CA TYR A 188 11.83 -1.23 6.68
C TYR A 188 12.89 -1.82 5.75
N SER A 189 13.94 -2.40 6.34
CA SER A 189 15.02 -3.05 5.61
C SER A 189 14.72 -4.55 5.39
N SER A 190 14.96 -5.00 4.22
CA SER A 190 15.24 -6.31 3.60
C SER A 190 14.77 -7.65 4.21
N ILE A 191 14.05 -7.74 5.32
CA ILE A 191 13.55 -9.03 5.85
C ILE A 191 12.38 -9.56 5.01
N VAL A 192 11.72 -8.68 4.27
CA VAL A 192 10.60 -8.97 3.38
C VAL A 192 11.04 -8.61 1.98
N GLY A 193 11.42 -9.55 1.18
CA GLY A 193 12.05 -9.40 -0.13
C GLY A 193 11.66 -8.15 -0.95
N THR A 194 12.59 -7.68 -1.75
CA THR A 194 12.43 -6.50 -2.64
C THR A 194 11.34 -6.66 -3.71
N ARG A 195 10.68 -7.81 -3.75
CA ARG A 195 9.64 -8.16 -4.73
C ARG A 195 8.42 -7.25 -4.65
N THR A 196 8.09 -6.74 -3.45
CA THR A 196 7.03 -5.72 -3.27
C THR A 196 7.26 -4.50 -4.16
N VAL A 197 8.51 -4.04 -4.28
CA VAL A 197 8.87 -2.91 -5.16
C VAL A 197 8.60 -3.26 -6.63
N ASP A 198 9.00 -4.46 -7.06
CA ASP A 198 8.84 -4.90 -8.45
C ASP A 198 7.36 -4.99 -8.84
N VAL A 199 6.50 -5.47 -7.94
CA VAL A 199 5.04 -5.54 -8.16
C VAL A 199 4.44 -4.14 -8.32
N HIS A 200 4.74 -3.21 -7.40
CA HIS A 200 4.21 -1.85 -7.51
C HIS A 200 4.74 -1.08 -8.72
N VAL A 201 5.99 -1.34 -9.13
CA VAL A 201 6.51 -0.80 -10.40
C VAL A 201 5.74 -1.38 -11.59
N ALA A 202 5.42 -2.68 -11.58
CA ALA A 202 4.63 -3.29 -12.66
C ALA A 202 3.21 -2.70 -12.74
N GLN A 203 2.57 -2.45 -11.59
CA GLN A 203 1.26 -1.80 -11.52
C GLN A 203 1.28 -0.36 -12.05
N LEU A 204 2.26 0.45 -11.63
CA LEU A 204 2.44 1.79 -12.15
C LEU A 204 2.61 1.78 -13.67
N ARG A 205 3.44 0.87 -14.20
CA ARG A 205 3.63 0.73 -15.65
C ARG A 205 2.36 0.36 -16.37
N ALA A 206 1.57 -0.56 -15.81
CA ALA A 206 0.29 -0.95 -16.39
C ALA A 206 -0.69 0.24 -16.45
N LYS A 207 -0.66 1.14 -15.46
CA LYS A 207 -1.47 2.35 -15.43
C LYS A 207 -0.98 3.44 -16.41
N PHE A 208 0.34 3.54 -16.62
CA PHE A 208 0.92 4.45 -17.61
C PHE A 208 0.75 3.97 -19.06
N GLY A 209 0.59 2.65 -19.27
CA GLY A 209 0.50 2.06 -20.59
C GLY A 209 1.83 2.07 -21.35
N ASP A 210 1.76 2.25 -22.69
CA ASP A 210 2.93 2.15 -23.56
C ASP A 210 3.94 3.28 -23.35
N ASP A 211 3.49 4.45 -22.92
CA ASP A 211 4.30 5.66 -22.70
C ASP A 211 4.90 5.71 -21.27
N ASN A 212 4.97 4.56 -20.57
CA ASN A 212 5.42 4.54 -19.20
C ASN A 212 6.84 5.11 -19.02
N PRO A 213 7.05 6.08 -18.10
CA PRO A 213 8.33 6.77 -17.94
C PRO A 213 9.29 6.05 -16.98
N ILE A 214 8.87 4.95 -16.35
CA ILE A 214 9.70 4.24 -15.37
C ILE A 214 10.65 3.30 -16.09
N ARG A 215 11.94 3.56 -16.02
CA ARG A 215 12.98 2.73 -16.60
C ARG A 215 13.56 1.74 -15.60
N THR A 216 13.83 0.50 -16.06
CA THR A 216 14.58 -0.51 -15.30
C THR A 216 16.06 -0.43 -15.60
N VAL A 217 16.89 -0.37 -14.58
CA VAL A 217 18.33 -0.63 -14.67
C VAL A 217 18.58 -2.04 -14.14
N ARG A 218 18.85 -2.97 -15.10
CA ARG A 218 18.98 -4.41 -14.78
C ARG A 218 20.03 -4.64 -13.69
N GLY A 219 19.68 -5.46 -12.71
CA GLY A 219 20.57 -5.81 -11.58
C GLY A 219 20.72 -4.69 -10.54
N VAL A 220 20.12 -3.49 -10.75
CA VAL A 220 20.21 -2.36 -9.82
C VAL A 220 18.84 -1.96 -9.28
N GLY A 221 17.96 -1.41 -10.13
CA GLY A 221 16.70 -0.87 -9.65
C GLY A 221 15.95 -0.08 -10.73
N TYR A 222 15.36 1.05 -10.31
CA TYR A 222 14.44 1.84 -11.12
C TYR A 222 14.74 3.34 -11.08
N CYS A 223 14.37 4.04 -12.14
CA CYS A 223 14.39 5.51 -12.21
C CYS A 223 13.26 6.02 -13.10
N VAL A 224 12.95 7.31 -12.99
CA VAL A 224 12.19 8.07 -13.99
C VAL A 224 13.16 9.03 -14.65
N ASP A 225 13.29 8.99 -15.97
CA ASP A 225 14.18 9.88 -16.71
C ASP A 225 13.55 11.28 -16.89
N LYS A 226 14.36 12.27 -17.23
CA LYS A 226 13.87 13.64 -17.40
C LYS A 226 13.04 13.84 -18.68
N ASP A 227 13.36 13.05 -19.70
CA ASP A 227 12.71 13.00 -21.02
C ASP A 227 13.00 11.64 -21.67
#